data_66fd00b1aef143c5690eab1db00f800d
#
_entry.id   66fd00b1aef143c5690eab1db00f800d
#
_cell.length_a   1.000
_cell.length_b   1.000
_cell.length_c   1.000
_cell.angle_alpha   90.00
_cell.angle_beta   90.00
_cell.angle_gamma   90.00
#
_symmetry.space_group_name_H-M   'P 1'
#
loop_
_entity.id
_entity.type
_entity.pdbx_description
1 polymer ?
#
loop_
_entity_poly.entity_id
_entity_poly.type
_entity_poly.pdbx_seq_one_letter_code
_entity_poly.pdbx_strand_id
1 'polypeptide(L)'
;MTGSLIVLFFLAWNVGASGQEVQTITTKGEGWFEGSDTLIGKDRAIKDALVKAVEQAVGIMVSSETRVQNFQLLNDEIFTKTEGYVQNYKILNENQGRNVYEVTIQASVATGPIKEKLDALGLLLRQVGKPRIMILVAEQNIGKQQYHYWWGYQRGEQADLTITENTIMDRFREKGFDFVDHQAQSKNIKVVPAYRVAELNDRAAITLGKQADAEVVIVGKALAKSIGPVAGTAMKSVQANVSLRAIQTDTGGVLSSGSEHAAAVHIDEVTGGVEALKKASVKISEKMMDDIIKNFQKRVGATTLVQVIVNGLSGPEDLRKFKNMLQGQVRGVEGIYERSFTGNVAKIEIDLKGSAQSLSDEIGRKNFKEFAVKVLSTTWNTIEINVTPK
;
A
#
# COMPACT_ATOMS: atom_id res chain seq x y z
N MET A 1 11.34 0.01 -77.80
CA MET A 1 11.51 -0.96 -76.70
C MET A 1 12.11 -0.20 -75.54
N THR A 2 11.26 0.33 -74.66
CA THR A 2 11.67 1.11 -73.49
C THR A 2 11.30 0.29 -72.26
N GLY A 3 12.29 -0.29 -71.61
CA GLY A 3 12.13 -1.04 -70.36
C GLY A 3 12.12 -0.12 -69.14
N SER A 4 11.01 -0.06 -68.46
CA SER A 4 10.83 0.71 -67.21
C SER A 4 11.33 -0.12 -66.00
N LEU A 5 12.34 0.35 -65.33
CA LEU A 5 12.92 -0.26 -64.13
C LEU A 5 12.14 0.25 -62.92
N ILE A 6 11.31 -0.61 -62.30
CA ILE A 6 10.62 -0.30 -61.04
C ILE A 6 11.59 -0.58 -59.89
N VAL A 7 12.04 0.47 -59.22
CA VAL A 7 12.80 0.38 -57.95
C VAL A 7 11.81 0.29 -56.78
N LEU A 8 11.66 -0.87 -56.21
CA LEU A 8 10.93 -1.10 -54.98
C LEU A 8 11.76 -0.61 -53.78
N PHE A 9 11.33 0.53 -53.18
CA PHE A 9 11.85 0.98 -51.89
C PHE A 9 11.23 0.14 -50.78
N PHE A 10 12.02 -0.76 -50.20
CA PHE A 10 11.69 -1.39 -48.93
C PHE A 10 11.89 -0.36 -47.80
N LEU A 11 10.83 0.21 -47.27
CA LEU A 11 10.87 0.88 -45.99
C LEU A 11 11.00 -0.20 -44.88
N ALA A 12 12.22 -0.36 -44.39
CA ALA A 12 12.47 -1.12 -43.18
C ALA A 12 11.92 -0.30 -41.98
N TRP A 13 10.77 -0.70 -41.45
CA TRP A 13 10.32 -0.26 -40.14
C TRP A 13 11.27 -0.84 -39.09
N ASN A 14 12.15 0.01 -38.57
CA ASN A 14 12.84 -0.27 -37.33
C ASN A 14 11.82 -0.24 -36.21
N VAL A 15 11.28 -1.40 -35.83
CA VAL A 15 10.64 -1.61 -34.54
C VAL A 15 11.80 -1.56 -33.54
N GLY A 16 11.94 -0.43 -32.86
CA GLY A 16 12.84 -0.28 -31.73
C GLY A 16 12.43 -1.30 -30.67
N ALA A 17 13.16 -2.40 -30.57
CA ALA A 17 13.14 -3.24 -29.39
C ALA A 17 13.57 -2.36 -28.23
N SER A 18 12.66 -2.09 -27.30
CA SER A 18 13.00 -1.53 -25.98
C SER A 18 13.90 -2.56 -25.29
N GLY A 19 15.21 -2.40 -25.47
CA GLY A 19 16.22 -3.23 -24.81
C GLY A 19 16.05 -3.03 -23.32
N GLN A 20 15.69 -4.07 -22.59
CA GLN A 20 15.76 -4.05 -21.13
C GLN A 20 17.19 -3.65 -20.78
N GLU A 21 17.36 -2.52 -20.09
CA GLU A 21 18.66 -2.13 -19.56
C GLU A 21 19.15 -3.23 -18.62
N VAL A 22 20.25 -3.89 -18.98
CA VAL A 22 20.85 -4.98 -18.22
C VAL A 22 22.23 -4.55 -17.77
N GLN A 23 22.51 -4.68 -16.48
CA GLN A 23 23.81 -4.38 -15.90
C GLN A 23 24.53 -5.66 -15.49
N THR A 24 25.79 -5.79 -15.86
CA THR A 24 26.63 -6.92 -15.47
C THR A 24 27.38 -6.56 -14.18
N ILE A 25 27.15 -7.33 -13.13
CA ILE A 25 27.67 -7.07 -11.78
C ILE A 25 28.42 -8.30 -11.29
N THR A 26 29.62 -8.11 -10.73
CA THR A 26 30.41 -9.18 -10.12
C THR A 26 30.38 -9.03 -8.60
N THR A 27 29.94 -10.10 -7.91
CA THR A 27 29.81 -10.13 -6.45
C THR A 27 30.33 -11.42 -5.85
N LYS A 28 30.66 -11.35 -4.54
CA LYS A 28 31.00 -12.53 -3.75
C LYS A 28 29.88 -12.84 -2.78
N GLY A 29 29.51 -14.12 -2.66
CA GLY A 29 28.58 -14.62 -1.67
C GLY A 29 29.19 -15.69 -0.80
N GLU A 30 28.65 -15.81 0.40
CA GLU A 30 29.07 -16.76 1.44
C GLU A 30 27.89 -17.60 1.89
N GLY A 31 28.09 -18.91 2.07
CA GLY A 31 27.09 -19.83 2.58
C GLY A 31 27.62 -20.73 3.66
N TRP A 32 27.05 -20.68 4.84
CA TRP A 32 27.42 -21.57 5.95
C TRP A 32 26.81 -22.96 5.77
N PHE A 33 27.57 -24.00 6.11
CA PHE A 33 27.12 -25.39 6.12
C PHE A 33 27.71 -26.15 7.31
N GLU A 34 27.02 -27.21 7.72
CA GLU A 34 27.46 -28.09 8.80
C GLU A 34 27.79 -29.49 8.25
N GLY A 35 28.81 -30.10 8.77
CA GLY A 35 29.20 -31.46 8.39
C GLY A 35 29.73 -31.55 6.96
N SER A 36 29.25 -32.54 6.19
CA SER A 36 29.67 -32.81 4.83
C SER A 36 28.77 -32.22 3.74
N ASP A 37 27.72 -31.45 4.14
CA ASP A 37 26.72 -30.95 3.21
C ASP A 37 27.13 -29.63 2.52
N THR A 38 28.18 -29.76 1.70
CA THR A 38 28.77 -28.64 0.96
C THR A 38 27.84 -28.07 -0.12
N LEU A 39 26.85 -28.87 -0.61
CA LEU A 39 25.88 -28.42 -1.60
C LEU A 39 24.95 -27.33 -1.02
N ILE A 40 24.48 -27.49 0.21
CA ILE A 40 23.67 -26.47 0.90
C ILE A 40 24.51 -25.19 1.10
N GLY A 41 25.79 -25.32 1.44
CA GLY A 41 26.70 -24.18 1.55
C GLY A 41 26.85 -23.44 0.23
N LYS A 42 27.01 -24.17 -0.87
CA LYS A 42 27.09 -23.59 -2.21
C LYS A 42 25.82 -22.86 -2.61
N ASP A 43 24.65 -23.46 -2.42
CA ASP A 43 23.37 -22.85 -2.76
C ASP A 43 23.13 -21.56 -1.95
N ARG A 44 23.46 -21.57 -0.66
CA ARG A 44 23.40 -20.36 0.19
C ARG A 44 24.36 -19.29 -0.29
N ALA A 45 25.59 -19.65 -0.67
CA ALA A 45 26.58 -18.72 -1.18
C ALA A 45 26.14 -18.07 -2.52
N ILE A 46 25.56 -18.86 -3.42
CA ILE A 46 25.01 -18.35 -4.66
C ILE A 46 23.87 -17.37 -4.38
N LYS A 47 22.94 -17.74 -3.51
CA LYS A 47 21.81 -16.88 -3.15
C LYS A 47 22.27 -15.55 -2.54
N ASP A 48 23.22 -15.58 -1.62
CA ASP A 48 23.81 -14.39 -1.02
C ASP A 48 24.50 -13.51 -2.08
N ALA A 49 25.26 -14.11 -3.00
CA ALA A 49 25.89 -13.37 -4.10
C ALA A 49 24.87 -12.69 -5.03
N LEU A 50 23.75 -13.36 -5.34
CA LEU A 50 22.68 -12.81 -6.16
C LEU A 50 21.98 -11.62 -5.46
N VAL A 51 21.71 -11.71 -4.16
CA VAL A 51 21.16 -10.60 -3.35
C VAL A 51 22.10 -9.40 -3.43
N LYS A 52 23.40 -9.61 -3.17
CA LYS A 52 24.41 -8.55 -3.24
C LYS A 52 24.52 -7.91 -4.63
N ALA A 53 24.31 -8.69 -5.71
CA ALA A 53 24.29 -8.13 -7.07
C ALA A 53 23.11 -7.16 -7.28
N VAL A 54 21.93 -7.52 -6.79
CA VAL A 54 20.74 -6.64 -6.86
C VAL A 54 20.91 -5.42 -5.95
N GLU A 55 21.46 -5.60 -4.75
CA GLU A 55 21.77 -4.47 -3.84
C GLU A 55 22.74 -3.49 -4.47
N GLN A 56 23.75 -3.96 -5.19
CA GLN A 56 24.70 -3.12 -5.90
C GLN A 56 24.03 -2.38 -7.06
N ALA A 57 23.14 -3.03 -7.83
CA ALA A 57 22.36 -2.39 -8.88
C ALA A 57 21.49 -1.25 -8.33
N VAL A 58 20.79 -1.49 -7.23
CA VAL A 58 20.01 -0.46 -6.52
C VAL A 58 20.92 0.68 -6.03
N GLY A 59 22.11 0.33 -5.50
CA GLY A 59 23.09 1.31 -5.00
C GLY A 59 23.63 2.27 -6.06
N ILE A 60 23.58 1.90 -7.33
CA ILE A 60 23.95 2.78 -8.45
C ILE A 60 22.81 3.76 -8.80
N MET A 61 21.55 3.36 -8.57
CA MET A 61 20.35 4.14 -8.94
C MET A 61 19.89 5.10 -7.86
N VAL A 62 20.14 4.80 -6.58
CA VAL A 62 19.69 5.61 -5.44
C VAL A 62 20.86 6.09 -4.58
N SER A 63 20.74 7.31 -4.04
CA SER A 63 21.76 7.85 -3.12
C SER A 63 21.88 6.99 -1.85
N SER A 64 23.06 7.02 -1.22
CA SER A 64 23.30 6.31 0.03
C SER A 64 22.31 6.71 1.13
N GLU A 65 21.95 7.99 1.20
CA GLU A 65 20.96 8.51 2.16
C GLU A 65 19.58 7.91 1.92
N THR A 66 19.10 7.88 0.67
CA THR A 66 17.81 7.27 0.30
C THR A 66 17.80 5.78 0.62
N ARG A 67 18.92 5.06 0.41
CA ARG A 67 19.04 3.63 0.76
C ARG A 67 18.92 3.40 2.26
N VAL A 68 19.58 4.20 3.09
CA VAL A 68 19.54 4.05 4.55
C VAL A 68 18.14 4.33 5.07
N GLN A 69 17.50 5.41 4.62
CA GLN A 69 16.16 5.79 5.07
C GLN A 69 15.08 4.77 4.67
N ASN A 70 15.26 4.07 3.56
CA ASN A 70 14.26 3.15 3.01
C ASN A 70 14.77 1.70 2.95
N PHE A 71 15.79 1.34 3.73
CA PHE A 71 16.44 0.03 3.64
C PHE A 71 15.44 -1.13 3.82
N GLN A 72 14.57 -1.04 4.81
CA GLN A 72 13.57 -2.08 5.08
C GLN A 72 12.63 -2.27 3.88
N LEU A 73 12.14 -1.17 3.32
CA LEU A 73 11.28 -1.17 2.15
C LEU A 73 11.97 -1.75 0.92
N LEU A 74 13.22 -1.38 0.68
CA LEU A 74 14.04 -1.90 -0.42
C LEU A 74 14.34 -3.40 -0.22
N ASN A 75 14.62 -3.81 1.02
CA ASN A 75 14.85 -5.21 1.34
C ASN A 75 13.63 -6.07 0.99
N ASP A 76 12.44 -5.68 1.47
CA ASP A 76 11.24 -6.48 1.33
C ASP A 76 10.67 -6.47 -0.10
N GLU A 77 10.83 -5.36 -0.83
CA GLU A 77 10.24 -5.20 -2.15
C GLU A 77 11.19 -5.54 -3.31
N ILE A 78 12.49 -5.50 -3.09
CA ILE A 78 13.49 -5.72 -4.12
C ILE A 78 14.46 -6.84 -3.75
N PHE A 79 15.14 -6.75 -2.61
CA PHE A 79 16.25 -7.66 -2.29
C PHE A 79 15.82 -9.10 -2.00
N THR A 80 14.65 -9.29 -1.39
CA THR A 80 14.07 -10.63 -1.18
C THR A 80 13.52 -11.28 -2.45
N LYS A 81 13.30 -10.50 -3.51
CA LYS A 81 12.74 -10.95 -4.80
C LYS A 81 13.77 -11.02 -5.90
N THR A 82 15.00 -11.34 -5.57
CA THR A 82 16.19 -11.34 -6.44
C THR A 82 16.00 -12.10 -7.74
N GLU A 83 15.31 -13.26 -7.71
CA GLU A 83 15.04 -14.10 -8.86
C GLU A 83 14.24 -13.38 -9.98
N GLY A 84 13.46 -12.36 -9.62
CA GLY A 84 12.72 -11.53 -10.58
C GLY A 84 13.58 -10.50 -11.32
N TYR A 85 14.77 -10.21 -10.83
CA TYR A 85 15.66 -9.18 -11.36
C TYR A 85 16.94 -9.74 -12.00
N VAL A 86 17.39 -10.92 -11.65
CA VAL A 86 18.57 -11.56 -12.24
C VAL A 86 18.14 -12.43 -13.42
N GLN A 87 18.58 -12.06 -14.62
CA GLN A 87 18.27 -12.82 -15.85
C GLN A 87 19.12 -14.08 -15.98
N ASN A 88 20.40 -13.97 -15.67
CA ASN A 88 21.35 -15.08 -15.65
C ASN A 88 22.56 -14.73 -14.78
N TYR A 89 23.31 -15.74 -14.41
CA TYR A 89 24.61 -15.58 -13.74
C TYR A 89 25.60 -16.66 -14.17
N LYS A 90 26.88 -16.36 -13.99
CA LYS A 90 28.00 -17.29 -14.21
C LYS A 90 28.88 -17.30 -12.97
N ILE A 91 29.22 -18.47 -12.48
CA ILE A 91 30.19 -18.63 -11.41
C ILE A 91 31.60 -18.46 -12.01
N LEU A 92 32.33 -17.49 -11.46
CA LEU A 92 33.71 -17.20 -11.88
C LEU A 92 34.73 -17.93 -11.02
N ASN A 93 34.43 -18.06 -9.71
CA ASN A 93 35.31 -18.74 -8.77
C ASN A 93 34.49 -19.34 -7.61
N GLU A 94 34.96 -20.47 -7.09
CA GLU A 94 34.41 -21.16 -5.95
C GLU A 94 35.54 -21.52 -4.99
N ASN A 95 35.29 -21.37 -3.70
CA ASN A 95 36.21 -21.76 -2.63
C ASN A 95 35.45 -22.43 -1.50
N GLN A 96 35.87 -23.65 -1.17
CA GLN A 96 35.29 -24.41 -0.06
C GLN A 96 36.18 -24.30 1.16
N GLY A 97 35.73 -23.55 2.18
CA GLY A 97 36.33 -23.52 3.52
C GLY A 97 35.84 -24.68 4.40
N ARG A 98 36.19 -24.65 5.70
CA ARG A 98 35.79 -25.68 6.65
C ARG A 98 34.27 -25.75 6.87
N ASN A 99 33.61 -24.62 7.02
CA ASN A 99 32.18 -24.50 7.31
C ASN A 99 31.52 -23.37 6.48
N VAL A 100 32.27 -22.77 5.55
CA VAL A 100 31.80 -21.67 4.69
C VAL A 100 32.15 -22.01 3.25
N TYR A 101 31.18 -21.89 2.39
CA TYR A 101 31.36 -21.96 0.95
C TYR A 101 31.33 -20.54 0.39
N GLU A 102 32.33 -20.18 -0.41
CA GLU A 102 32.42 -18.87 -1.06
C GLU A 102 32.24 -19.02 -2.56
N VAL A 103 31.46 -18.14 -3.16
CA VAL A 103 31.35 -18.06 -4.63
C VAL A 103 31.58 -16.63 -5.09
N THR A 104 32.23 -16.49 -6.23
CA THR A 104 32.26 -15.24 -6.98
C THR A 104 31.42 -15.44 -8.23
N ILE A 105 30.38 -14.65 -8.41
CA ILE A 105 29.53 -14.71 -9.58
C ILE A 105 29.61 -13.43 -10.40
N GLN A 106 29.34 -13.56 -11.69
CA GLN A 106 29.01 -12.46 -12.58
C GLN A 106 27.52 -12.60 -12.93
N ALA A 107 26.70 -11.65 -12.48
CA ALA A 107 25.26 -11.67 -12.68
C ALA A 107 24.82 -10.59 -13.66
N SER A 108 23.87 -10.91 -14.53
CA SER A 108 23.18 -9.96 -15.41
C SER A 108 21.89 -9.51 -14.74
N VAL A 109 21.86 -8.30 -14.23
CA VAL A 109 20.72 -7.72 -13.49
C VAL A 109 19.91 -6.81 -14.43
N ALA A 110 18.61 -7.09 -14.56
CA ALA A 110 17.66 -6.25 -15.29
C ALA A 110 17.35 -4.99 -14.47
N THR A 111 17.89 -3.86 -14.89
CA THR A 111 17.77 -2.59 -14.15
C THR A 111 16.46 -1.85 -14.43
N GLY A 112 15.82 -2.10 -15.57
CA GLY A 112 14.52 -1.50 -15.90
C GLY A 112 13.43 -1.81 -14.88
N PRO A 113 13.12 -3.07 -14.55
CA PRO A 113 12.12 -3.43 -13.53
C PRO A 113 12.47 -2.92 -12.13
N ILE A 114 13.76 -2.84 -11.78
CA ILE A 114 14.21 -2.25 -10.51
C ILE A 114 13.89 -0.74 -10.49
N LYS A 115 14.21 -0.03 -11.57
CA LYS A 115 13.93 1.40 -11.71
C LYS A 115 12.44 1.70 -11.63
N GLU A 116 11.61 0.95 -12.36
CA GLU A 116 10.15 1.07 -12.28
C GLU A 116 9.64 0.88 -10.84
N LYS A 117 10.18 -0.11 -10.12
CA LYS A 117 9.81 -0.36 -8.73
C LYS A 117 10.27 0.77 -7.80
N LEU A 118 11.49 1.27 -7.97
CA LEU A 118 12.02 2.41 -7.21
C LEU A 118 11.25 3.68 -7.49
N ASP A 119 10.91 3.95 -8.75
CA ASP A 119 10.11 5.10 -9.16
C ASP A 119 8.70 5.02 -8.58
N ALA A 120 8.06 3.85 -8.64
CA ALA A 120 6.77 3.62 -8.03
C ALA A 120 6.76 3.86 -6.52
N LEU A 121 7.76 3.34 -5.80
CA LEU A 121 7.93 3.58 -4.36
C LEU A 121 8.24 5.06 -4.06
N GLY A 122 9.07 5.70 -4.88
CA GLY A 122 9.41 7.11 -4.73
C GLY A 122 8.25 8.06 -5.03
N LEU A 123 7.46 7.77 -6.05
CA LEU A 123 6.27 8.53 -6.42
C LEU A 123 5.15 8.40 -5.38
N LEU A 124 4.92 7.21 -4.87
CA LEU A 124 3.96 6.97 -3.78
C LEU A 124 4.25 7.81 -2.55
N LEU A 125 5.50 7.79 -2.10
CA LEU A 125 5.91 8.50 -0.89
C LEU A 125 5.95 10.03 -1.06
N ARG A 126 6.10 10.55 -2.30
CA ARG A 126 6.18 11.98 -2.57
C ARG A 126 4.86 12.63 -3.00
N GLN A 127 4.04 11.94 -3.79
CA GLN A 127 2.82 12.54 -4.37
C GLN A 127 1.57 12.39 -3.51
N VAL A 128 1.46 11.31 -2.76
CA VAL A 128 0.22 11.02 -2.00
C VAL A 128 0.27 11.56 -0.59
N GLY A 129 1.45 12.00 -0.09
CA GLY A 129 1.62 12.15 1.34
C GLY A 129 1.40 10.77 2.00
N LYS A 130 2.03 10.47 3.10
CA LYS A 130 1.78 9.21 3.81
C LYS A 130 0.34 9.24 4.33
N PRO A 131 -0.55 8.31 3.91
CA PRO A 131 -1.93 8.37 4.40
C PRO A 131 -1.93 8.16 5.91
N ARG A 132 -2.67 9.00 6.61
CA ARG A 132 -2.90 8.84 8.05
C ARG A 132 -3.90 7.71 8.25
N ILE A 133 -3.46 6.66 8.93
CA ILE A 133 -4.26 5.44 9.13
C ILE A 133 -4.80 5.41 10.57
N MET A 134 -6.08 5.12 10.72
CA MET A 134 -6.68 4.75 11.99
C MET A 134 -6.97 3.25 12.00
N ILE A 135 -6.65 2.59 13.12
CA ILE A 135 -6.89 1.16 13.27
C ILE A 135 -8.03 0.91 14.26
N LEU A 136 -8.93 -0.02 13.90
CA LEU A 136 -10.15 -0.37 14.60
C LEU A 136 -10.32 -1.89 14.59
N VAL A 137 -9.55 -2.60 15.41
CA VAL A 137 -9.58 -4.09 15.45
C VAL A 137 -10.06 -4.57 16.80
N ALA A 138 -11.22 -5.22 16.81
CA ALA A 138 -11.71 -5.92 17.99
C ALA A 138 -10.99 -7.27 18.10
N GLU A 139 -10.36 -7.53 19.25
CA GLU A 139 -9.59 -8.73 19.51
C GLU A 139 -10.15 -9.54 20.68
N GLN A 140 -10.19 -10.85 20.51
CA GLN A 140 -10.48 -11.80 21.59
C GLN A 140 -9.38 -12.85 21.66
N ASN A 141 -8.59 -12.81 22.73
CA ASN A 141 -7.62 -13.85 23.03
C ASN A 141 -8.24 -14.92 23.94
N ILE A 142 -7.58 -16.07 24.06
CA ILE A 142 -7.95 -17.17 24.94
C ILE A 142 -8.07 -16.69 26.39
N GLY A 143 -9.06 -17.20 27.09
CA GLY A 143 -9.36 -16.77 28.46
C GLY A 143 -10.19 -15.49 28.57
N LYS A 144 -10.43 -14.79 27.47
CA LYS A 144 -11.34 -13.64 27.44
C LYS A 144 -12.71 -14.06 26.95
N GLN A 145 -13.76 -13.65 27.68
CA GLN A 145 -15.16 -13.97 27.32
C GLN A 145 -15.71 -13.04 26.23
N GLN A 146 -15.13 -11.85 26.09
CA GLN A 146 -15.59 -10.81 25.18
C GLN A 146 -14.43 -10.25 24.35
N TYR A 147 -14.77 -9.63 23.21
CA TYR A 147 -13.84 -8.87 22.42
C TYR A 147 -13.40 -7.62 23.18
N HIS A 148 -12.10 -7.33 23.10
CA HIS A 148 -11.51 -6.09 23.55
C HIS A 148 -11.39 -5.15 22.34
N TYR A 149 -11.84 -3.90 22.49
CA TYR A 149 -11.75 -2.87 21.46
C TYR A 149 -11.83 -1.49 22.13
N TRP A 150 -10.92 -0.57 21.79
CA TRP A 150 -10.79 0.71 22.47
C TRP A 150 -12.03 1.61 22.33
N TRP A 151 -12.79 1.52 21.26
CA TRP A 151 -14.02 2.31 21.05
C TRP A 151 -15.24 1.78 21.84
N GLY A 152 -15.10 0.72 22.57
CA GLY A 152 -16.14 0.18 23.46
C GLY A 152 -16.20 0.85 24.81
N TYR A 153 -15.12 1.54 25.22
CA TYR A 153 -14.98 2.11 26.54
C TYR A 153 -15.69 3.47 26.66
N GLN A 154 -16.03 3.85 27.91
CA GLN A 154 -16.61 5.16 28.17
C GLN A 154 -15.53 6.26 28.18
N ARG A 155 -15.95 7.49 28.00
CA ARG A 155 -15.05 8.64 28.01
C ARG A 155 -14.29 8.73 29.34
N GLY A 156 -12.97 8.67 29.30
CA GLY A 156 -12.08 8.70 30.46
C GLY A 156 -11.55 7.34 30.92
N GLU A 157 -12.06 6.24 30.38
CA GLU A 157 -11.46 4.92 30.55
C GLU A 157 -10.31 4.77 29.53
N GLN A 158 -9.13 4.34 30.00
CA GLN A 158 -8.03 4.00 29.12
C GLN A 158 -8.20 2.58 28.58
N ALA A 159 -8.18 2.45 27.28
CA ALA A 159 -8.12 1.16 26.61
C ALA A 159 -6.83 1.07 25.81
N ASP A 160 -6.02 0.10 26.14
CA ASP A 160 -4.81 -0.18 25.38
C ASP A 160 -5.15 -0.74 24.00
N LEU A 161 -4.25 -0.53 23.04
CA LEU A 161 -4.33 -1.17 21.75
C LEU A 161 -4.17 -2.70 21.91
N THR A 162 -4.88 -3.44 21.06
CA THR A 162 -4.80 -4.90 21.04
C THR A 162 -3.44 -5.38 20.49
N ILE A 163 -3.14 -6.65 20.68
CA ILE A 163 -1.91 -7.28 20.14
C ILE A 163 -1.89 -7.17 18.62
N THR A 164 -3.05 -7.41 18.01
CA THR A 164 -3.23 -7.30 16.55
C THR A 164 -2.99 -5.88 16.08
N GLU A 165 -3.58 -4.87 16.73
CA GLU A 165 -3.40 -3.46 16.36
C GLU A 165 -1.94 -3.04 16.45
N ASN A 166 -1.27 -3.34 17.57
CA ASN A 166 0.15 -3.03 17.76
C ASN A 166 1.02 -3.70 16.69
N THR A 167 0.78 -4.99 16.40
CA THR A 167 1.55 -5.72 15.39
C THR A 167 1.38 -5.12 13.99
N ILE A 168 0.16 -4.74 13.62
CA ILE A 168 -0.12 -4.10 12.33
C ILE A 168 0.56 -2.72 12.26
N MET A 169 0.43 -1.91 13.33
CA MET A 169 1.05 -0.59 13.39
C MET A 169 2.56 -0.66 13.21
N ASP A 170 3.23 -1.60 13.89
CA ASP A 170 4.68 -1.78 13.78
C ASP A 170 5.09 -2.11 12.34
N ARG A 171 4.41 -3.09 11.71
CA ARG A 171 4.70 -3.47 10.32
C ARG A 171 4.48 -2.36 9.30
N PHE A 172 3.41 -1.60 9.46
CA PHE A 172 3.12 -0.48 8.57
C PHE A 172 4.08 0.69 8.79
N ARG A 173 4.49 0.97 10.05
CA ARG A 173 5.49 2.01 10.38
C ARG A 173 6.85 1.71 9.77
N GLU A 174 7.29 0.45 9.75
CA GLU A 174 8.50 0.01 9.06
C GLU A 174 8.49 0.41 7.56
N LYS A 175 7.32 0.47 6.96
CA LYS A 175 7.09 0.93 5.57
C LYS A 175 6.80 2.43 5.46
N GLY A 176 6.87 3.17 6.55
CA GLY A 176 6.71 4.62 6.60
C GLY A 176 5.27 5.12 6.58
N PHE A 177 4.28 4.32 6.93
CA PHE A 177 2.91 4.78 7.15
C PHE A 177 2.76 5.46 8.51
N ASP A 178 1.92 6.51 8.57
CA ASP A 178 1.61 7.22 9.80
C ASP A 178 0.25 6.78 10.38
N PHE A 179 0.22 6.57 11.68
CA PHE A 179 -1.01 6.18 12.40
C PHE A 179 -1.55 7.31 13.25
N VAL A 180 -2.87 7.41 13.27
CA VAL A 180 -3.58 8.28 14.20
C VAL A 180 -3.69 7.58 15.53
N ASP A 181 -3.16 8.20 16.57
CA ASP A 181 -3.32 7.73 17.93
C ASP A 181 -4.72 8.12 18.45
N HIS A 182 -5.54 7.12 18.74
CA HIS A 182 -6.89 7.30 19.25
C HIS A 182 -6.93 7.99 20.63
N GLN A 183 -5.90 7.80 21.47
CA GLN A 183 -5.79 8.45 22.78
C GLN A 183 -5.48 9.94 22.61
N ALA A 184 -4.49 10.28 21.77
CA ALA A 184 -4.16 11.67 21.47
C ALA A 184 -5.34 12.42 20.84
N GLN A 185 -6.17 11.73 20.03
CA GLN A 185 -7.35 12.28 19.37
C GLN A 185 -8.66 12.11 20.17
N SER A 186 -8.60 11.62 21.40
CA SER A 186 -9.78 11.30 22.23
C SER A 186 -10.75 12.48 22.45
N LYS A 187 -10.26 13.72 22.38
CA LYS A 187 -11.10 14.93 22.46
C LYS A 187 -11.97 15.12 21.21
N ASN A 188 -11.49 14.69 20.06
CA ASN A 188 -12.15 14.88 18.77
C ASN A 188 -13.04 13.70 18.40
N ILE A 189 -12.71 12.50 18.88
CA ILE A 189 -13.45 11.27 18.58
C ILE A 189 -14.65 11.11 19.52
N LYS A 190 -15.86 11.17 18.95
CA LYS A 190 -17.12 10.96 19.66
C LYS A 190 -17.69 9.59 19.30
N VAL A 191 -17.49 8.60 20.16
CA VAL A 191 -18.07 7.27 19.98
C VAL A 191 -19.50 7.27 20.54
N VAL A 192 -20.49 7.27 19.66
CA VAL A 192 -21.90 7.15 20.06
C VAL A 192 -22.21 5.73 20.54
N PRO A 193 -23.22 5.51 21.41
CA PRO A 193 -23.53 4.17 21.95
C PRO A 193 -23.72 3.09 20.87
N ALA A 194 -24.29 3.45 19.72
CA ALA A 194 -24.51 2.53 18.61
C ALA A 194 -23.19 2.01 17.94
N TYR A 195 -22.06 2.67 18.18
CA TYR A 195 -20.74 2.25 17.67
C TYR A 195 -19.96 1.42 18.70
N ARG A 196 -20.43 1.27 19.93
CA ARG A 196 -19.75 0.49 20.97
C ARG A 196 -20.00 -1.01 20.81
N VAL A 197 -19.67 -1.54 19.67
CA VAL A 197 -19.82 -2.94 19.29
C VAL A 197 -18.51 -3.47 18.71
N ALA A 198 -18.21 -4.74 18.95
CA ALA A 198 -17.00 -5.37 18.42
C ALA A 198 -17.00 -5.45 16.88
N GLU A 199 -18.17 -5.60 16.28
CA GLU A 199 -18.34 -5.64 14.83
C GLU A 199 -18.81 -4.29 14.31
N LEU A 200 -17.85 -3.41 14.08
CA LEU A 200 -18.11 -2.09 13.57
C LEU A 200 -18.38 -2.15 12.06
N ASN A 201 -19.50 -1.58 11.62
CA ASN A 201 -19.79 -1.48 10.19
C ASN A 201 -18.93 -0.38 9.53
N ASP A 202 -18.79 -0.46 8.20
CA ASP A 202 -17.93 0.45 7.44
C ASP A 202 -18.29 1.92 7.64
N ARG A 203 -19.59 2.26 7.69
CA ARG A 203 -20.04 3.65 7.89
C ARG A 203 -19.59 4.20 9.25
N ALA A 204 -19.71 3.40 10.30
CA ALA A 204 -19.25 3.79 11.63
C ALA A 204 -17.72 3.93 11.68
N ALA A 205 -16.97 2.99 11.10
CA ALA A 205 -15.52 3.06 11.00
C ALA A 205 -15.05 4.31 10.25
N ILE A 206 -15.66 4.60 9.09
CA ILE A 206 -15.39 5.83 8.31
C ILE A 206 -15.70 7.08 9.14
N THR A 207 -16.81 7.09 9.88
CA THR A 207 -17.18 8.24 10.71
C THR A 207 -16.16 8.51 11.80
N LEU A 208 -15.68 7.46 12.49
CA LEU A 208 -14.63 7.58 13.51
C LEU A 208 -13.30 8.03 12.88
N GLY A 209 -12.93 7.48 11.72
CA GLY A 209 -11.75 7.89 10.99
C GLY A 209 -11.77 9.37 10.60
N LYS A 210 -12.90 9.86 10.08
CA LYS A 210 -13.07 11.29 9.74
C LYS A 210 -12.93 12.21 10.94
N GLN A 211 -13.47 11.82 12.10
CA GLN A 211 -13.33 12.60 13.33
C GLN A 211 -11.88 12.70 13.83
N ALA A 212 -11.06 11.74 13.44
CA ALA A 212 -9.64 11.67 13.79
C ALA A 212 -8.72 12.18 12.68
N ASP A 213 -9.27 12.76 11.60
CA ASP A 213 -8.54 13.16 10.39
C ASP A 213 -7.70 12.02 9.80
N ALA A 214 -8.19 10.79 9.90
CA ALA A 214 -7.59 9.64 9.23
C ALA A 214 -8.10 9.53 7.80
N GLU A 215 -7.19 9.28 6.85
CA GLU A 215 -7.52 9.12 5.43
C GLU A 215 -7.90 7.67 5.09
N VAL A 216 -7.40 6.74 5.89
CA VAL A 216 -7.70 5.30 5.78
C VAL A 216 -8.08 4.76 7.16
N VAL A 217 -9.10 3.93 7.21
CA VAL A 217 -9.40 3.12 8.40
C VAL A 217 -9.16 1.64 8.09
N ILE A 218 -8.45 0.97 8.99
CA ILE A 218 -8.34 -0.49 9.00
C ILE A 218 -9.29 -1.01 10.06
N VAL A 219 -10.32 -1.74 9.66
CA VAL A 219 -11.38 -2.21 10.55
C VAL A 219 -11.52 -3.73 10.45
N GLY A 220 -11.77 -4.39 11.57
CA GLY A 220 -12.03 -5.82 11.59
C GLY A 220 -11.94 -6.49 12.95
N LYS A 221 -11.70 -7.81 12.92
CA LYS A 221 -11.68 -8.65 14.12
C LYS A 221 -10.51 -9.61 14.11
N ALA A 222 -10.03 -9.93 15.31
CA ALA A 222 -9.02 -10.94 15.57
C ALA A 222 -9.50 -11.88 16.68
N LEU A 223 -9.35 -13.18 16.48
CA LEU A 223 -9.81 -14.20 17.43
C LEU A 223 -8.78 -15.31 17.54
N ALA A 224 -8.35 -15.62 18.78
CA ALA A 224 -7.58 -16.81 19.11
C ALA A 224 -8.44 -17.86 19.81
N LYS A 225 -8.26 -19.11 19.44
CA LYS A 225 -8.93 -20.27 20.03
C LYS A 225 -7.95 -21.39 20.35
N SER A 226 -8.14 -22.06 21.48
CA SER A 226 -7.46 -23.31 21.77
C SER A 226 -8.08 -24.45 20.94
N ILE A 227 -7.23 -25.27 20.33
CA ILE A 227 -7.61 -26.45 19.57
C ILE A 227 -7.52 -27.70 20.46
N GLY A 228 -6.67 -27.67 21.47
CA GLY A 228 -6.48 -28.75 22.42
C GLY A 228 -5.01 -29.17 22.58
N PRO A 229 -4.76 -30.21 23.40
CA PRO A 229 -3.43 -30.70 23.67
C PRO A 229 -2.78 -31.34 22.44
N VAL A 230 -1.48 -31.18 22.31
CA VAL A 230 -0.68 -31.91 21.32
C VAL A 230 -0.35 -33.30 21.90
N ALA A 231 -0.74 -34.35 21.19
CA ALA A 231 -0.57 -35.72 21.66
C ALA A 231 0.86 -36.04 22.12
N GLY A 232 0.99 -36.66 23.29
CA GLY A 232 2.28 -37.05 23.87
C GLY A 232 3.12 -35.90 24.47
N THR A 233 2.56 -34.69 24.58
CA THR A 233 3.24 -33.51 25.14
C THR A 233 2.36 -32.75 26.13
N ALA A 234 2.98 -31.87 26.95
CA ALA A 234 2.25 -30.90 27.78
C ALA A 234 1.82 -29.64 26.99
N MET A 235 2.10 -29.59 25.69
CA MET A 235 1.84 -28.43 24.86
C MET A 235 0.40 -28.41 24.35
N LYS A 236 -0.10 -27.24 24.07
CA LYS A 236 -1.44 -26.98 23.51
C LYS A 236 -1.30 -26.28 22.16
N SER A 237 -2.11 -26.72 21.22
CA SER A 237 -2.24 -26.11 19.92
C SER A 237 -3.29 -24.98 19.96
N VAL A 238 -2.91 -23.83 19.44
CA VAL A 238 -3.73 -22.63 19.39
C VAL A 238 -3.79 -22.12 17.94
N GLN A 239 -4.94 -21.64 17.53
CA GLN A 239 -5.12 -20.99 16.24
C GLN A 239 -5.67 -19.58 16.41
N ALA A 240 -5.23 -18.67 15.57
CA ALA A 240 -5.80 -17.34 15.45
C ALA A 240 -6.26 -17.07 14.02
N ASN A 241 -7.32 -16.29 13.92
CA ASN A 241 -7.85 -15.76 12.66
C ASN A 241 -7.96 -14.25 12.79
N VAL A 242 -7.46 -13.52 11.78
CA VAL A 242 -7.52 -12.06 11.69
C VAL A 242 -8.17 -11.68 10.37
N SER A 243 -9.30 -10.99 10.43
CA SER A 243 -10.07 -10.56 9.25
C SER A 243 -10.20 -9.05 9.25
N LEU A 244 -9.67 -8.39 8.23
CA LEU A 244 -9.55 -6.93 8.15
C LEU A 244 -9.98 -6.38 6.80
N ARG A 245 -10.38 -5.10 6.80
CA ARG A 245 -10.64 -4.29 5.62
C ARG A 245 -9.98 -2.92 5.79
N ALA A 246 -9.34 -2.43 4.73
CA ALA A 246 -8.83 -1.07 4.66
C ALA A 246 -9.76 -0.24 3.78
N ILE A 247 -10.28 0.85 4.31
CA ILE A 247 -11.33 1.66 3.68
C ILE A 247 -10.89 3.13 3.68
N GLN A 248 -11.05 3.80 2.56
CA GLN A 248 -10.87 5.25 2.46
C GLN A 248 -11.98 5.98 3.19
N THR A 249 -11.63 6.93 4.03
CA THR A 249 -12.62 7.63 4.85
C THR A 249 -13.47 8.62 4.06
N ASP A 250 -12.94 9.21 3.01
CA ASP A 250 -13.64 10.22 2.22
C ASP A 250 -14.60 9.63 1.17
N THR A 251 -14.18 8.61 0.42
CA THR A 251 -15.00 7.98 -0.63
C THR A 251 -15.76 6.74 -0.19
N GLY A 252 -15.32 6.09 0.90
CA GLY A 252 -15.80 4.77 1.29
C GLY A 252 -15.25 3.63 0.42
N GLY A 253 -14.28 3.91 -0.45
CA GLY A 253 -13.66 2.92 -1.31
C GLY A 253 -12.85 1.90 -0.50
N VAL A 254 -13.03 0.61 -0.79
CA VAL A 254 -12.24 -0.47 -0.16
C VAL A 254 -10.91 -0.60 -0.89
N LEU A 255 -9.81 -0.39 -0.17
CA LEU A 255 -8.44 -0.49 -0.69
C LEU A 255 -7.91 -1.92 -0.63
N SER A 256 -8.23 -2.62 0.44
CA SER A 256 -7.84 -4.01 0.67
C SER A 256 -8.85 -4.71 1.59
N SER A 257 -8.96 -6.01 1.45
CA SER A 257 -9.68 -6.86 2.38
C SER A 257 -9.06 -8.25 2.41
N GLY A 258 -9.10 -8.89 3.57
CA GLY A 258 -8.56 -10.22 3.70
C GLY A 258 -8.80 -10.85 5.05
N SER A 259 -8.52 -12.15 5.10
CA SER A 259 -8.51 -12.95 6.32
C SER A 259 -7.29 -13.84 6.29
N GLU A 260 -6.52 -13.83 7.36
CA GLU A 260 -5.35 -14.67 7.54
C GLU A 260 -5.44 -15.45 8.83
N HIS A 261 -4.82 -16.61 8.83
CA HIS A 261 -4.78 -17.49 9.97
C HIS A 261 -3.35 -17.96 10.28
N ALA A 262 -3.12 -18.23 11.55
CA ALA A 262 -1.87 -18.82 12.02
C ALA A 262 -2.11 -19.75 13.21
N ALA A 263 -1.19 -20.68 13.39
CA ALA A 263 -1.14 -21.55 14.53
C ALA A 263 0.13 -21.34 15.37
N ALA A 264 0.02 -21.62 16.66
CA ALA A 264 1.12 -21.69 17.59
C ALA A 264 0.97 -22.90 18.51
N VAL A 265 2.08 -23.40 19.03
CA VAL A 265 2.10 -24.47 20.01
C VAL A 265 2.84 -23.94 21.22
N HIS A 266 2.17 -23.91 22.37
CA HIS A 266 2.75 -23.38 23.61
C HIS A 266 2.23 -24.15 24.84
N ILE A 267 2.98 -24.18 25.93
CA ILE A 267 2.55 -24.80 27.16
C ILE A 267 1.39 -24.02 27.83
N ASP A 268 1.44 -22.69 27.70
CA ASP A 268 0.40 -21.75 28.15
C ASP A 268 -0.47 -21.31 26.99
N GLU A 269 -1.78 -21.49 27.09
CA GLU A 269 -2.73 -21.22 26.00
C GLU A 269 -2.84 -19.71 25.69
N VAL A 270 -2.74 -18.85 26.72
CA VAL A 270 -2.87 -17.41 26.54
C VAL A 270 -1.67 -16.87 25.77
N THR A 271 -0.47 -17.32 26.14
CA THR A 271 0.78 -16.98 25.45
C THR A 271 0.77 -17.54 24.02
N GLY A 272 0.31 -18.79 23.83
CA GLY A 272 0.12 -19.37 22.51
C GLY A 272 -0.85 -18.56 21.65
N GLY A 273 -1.94 -18.04 22.26
CA GLY A 273 -2.88 -17.14 21.61
C GLY A 273 -2.24 -15.84 21.13
N VAL A 274 -1.40 -15.23 21.97
CA VAL A 274 -0.61 -14.02 21.61
C VAL A 274 0.29 -14.29 20.41
N GLU A 275 1.01 -15.42 20.41
CA GLU A 275 1.88 -15.79 19.30
C GLU A 275 1.11 -16.05 18.01
N ALA A 276 0.00 -16.75 18.08
CA ALA A 276 -0.85 -17.05 16.92
C ALA A 276 -1.45 -15.76 16.33
N LEU A 277 -1.94 -14.84 17.19
CA LEU A 277 -2.43 -13.52 16.79
C LEU A 277 -1.34 -12.70 16.10
N LYS A 278 -0.13 -12.62 16.68
CA LYS A 278 1.00 -11.92 16.06
C LYS A 278 1.33 -12.49 14.68
N LYS A 279 1.45 -13.81 14.55
CA LYS A 279 1.75 -14.46 13.27
C LYS A 279 0.68 -14.19 12.20
N ALA A 280 -0.60 -14.26 12.56
CA ALA A 280 -1.70 -13.96 11.64
C ALA A 280 -1.71 -12.47 11.25
N SER A 281 -1.46 -11.59 12.22
CA SER A 281 -1.39 -10.13 12.01
C SER A 281 -0.25 -9.72 11.08
N VAL A 282 0.92 -10.34 11.19
CA VAL A 282 2.04 -10.11 10.26
C VAL A 282 1.64 -10.48 8.84
N LYS A 283 1.06 -11.67 8.62
CA LYS A 283 0.64 -12.12 7.29
C LYS A 283 -0.38 -11.19 6.65
N ILE A 284 -1.40 -10.79 7.40
CA ILE A 284 -2.44 -9.91 6.85
C ILE A 284 -1.91 -8.50 6.61
N SER A 285 -0.96 -8.01 7.43
CA SER A 285 -0.31 -6.72 7.25
C SER A 285 0.44 -6.65 5.92
N GLU A 286 1.23 -7.67 5.59
CA GLU A 286 1.97 -7.76 4.34
C GLU A 286 1.03 -7.71 3.13
N LYS A 287 -0.02 -8.56 3.14
CA LYS A 287 -1.04 -8.54 2.09
C LYS A 287 -1.72 -7.19 1.94
N MET A 288 -2.15 -6.59 3.06
CA MET A 288 -2.85 -5.30 3.03
C MET A 288 -1.95 -4.17 2.53
N MET A 289 -0.69 -4.14 2.94
CA MET A 289 0.28 -3.16 2.45
C MET A 289 0.47 -3.28 0.94
N ASP A 290 0.68 -4.49 0.43
CA ASP A 290 0.80 -4.75 -1.01
C ASP A 290 -0.43 -4.28 -1.79
N ASP A 291 -1.64 -4.58 -1.29
CA ASP A 291 -2.88 -4.17 -1.93
C ASP A 291 -3.07 -2.64 -1.90
N ILE A 292 -2.80 -2.01 -0.74
CA ILE A 292 -2.85 -0.55 -0.60
C ILE A 292 -1.86 0.09 -1.56
N ILE A 293 -0.60 -0.35 -1.55
CA ILE A 293 0.45 0.15 -2.44
C ILE A 293 0.04 0.00 -3.90
N LYS A 294 -0.43 -1.18 -4.33
CA LYS A 294 -0.88 -1.43 -5.71
C LYS A 294 -2.06 -0.53 -6.11
N ASN A 295 -3.01 -0.29 -5.20
CA ASN A 295 -4.13 0.60 -5.47
C ASN A 295 -3.69 2.06 -5.60
N PHE A 296 -2.69 2.48 -4.82
CA PHE A 296 -2.07 3.78 -4.98
C PHE A 296 -1.23 3.87 -6.27
N GLN A 297 -0.46 2.83 -6.63
CA GLN A 297 0.34 2.78 -7.86
C GLN A 297 -0.52 2.86 -9.12
N LYS A 298 -1.64 2.16 -9.16
CA LYS A 298 -2.59 2.26 -10.29
C LYS A 298 -3.07 3.68 -10.53
N ARG A 299 -3.05 4.52 -9.50
CA ARG A 299 -3.46 5.93 -9.56
C ARG A 299 -2.33 6.88 -9.96
N VAL A 300 -1.07 6.53 -9.73
CA VAL A 300 0.11 7.37 -10.04
C VAL A 300 0.54 7.24 -11.50
N GLY A 301 0.28 6.11 -12.16
CA GLY A 301 0.56 5.88 -13.59
C GLY A 301 -0.65 6.07 -14.51
N ALA A 302 -1.85 6.12 -13.93
CA ALA A 302 -3.11 6.41 -14.57
C ALA A 302 -3.67 7.74 -14.01
N THR A 303 -4.73 8.24 -14.62
CA THR A 303 -5.49 9.36 -14.06
C THR A 303 -5.91 9.09 -12.61
N THR A 304 -5.83 10.09 -11.75
CA THR A 304 -6.35 10.03 -10.38
C THR A 304 -7.85 10.27 -10.39
N LEU A 305 -8.64 9.37 -9.80
CA LEU A 305 -10.07 9.59 -9.67
C LEU A 305 -10.32 10.54 -8.47
N VAL A 306 -10.71 11.78 -8.76
CA VAL A 306 -11.00 12.81 -7.75
C VAL A 306 -12.50 12.98 -7.65
N GLN A 307 -13.06 12.80 -6.45
CA GLN A 307 -14.47 13.11 -6.18
C GLN A 307 -14.63 14.62 -6.00
N VAL A 308 -15.58 15.22 -6.70
CA VAL A 308 -15.93 16.64 -6.50
C VAL A 308 -17.38 16.75 -6.09
N ILE A 309 -17.60 17.34 -4.91
CA ILE A 309 -18.92 17.68 -4.40
C ILE A 309 -19.19 19.12 -4.77
N VAL A 310 -20.18 19.32 -5.62
CA VAL A 310 -20.53 20.62 -6.19
C VAL A 310 -21.84 21.08 -5.57
N ASN A 311 -21.77 22.11 -4.73
CA ASN A 311 -22.94 22.74 -4.11
C ASN A 311 -23.37 23.99 -4.93
N GLY A 312 -24.66 24.32 -4.91
CA GLY A 312 -25.19 25.59 -5.43
C GLY A 312 -25.60 25.57 -6.91
N LEU A 313 -25.69 24.40 -7.52
CA LEU A 313 -26.26 24.27 -8.89
C LEU A 313 -27.78 24.37 -8.86
N SER A 314 -28.35 25.13 -9.80
CA SER A 314 -29.80 25.34 -9.85
C SER A 314 -30.56 24.19 -10.53
N GLY A 315 -29.87 23.37 -11.33
CA GLY A 315 -30.49 22.26 -12.02
C GLY A 315 -29.50 21.43 -12.85
N PRO A 316 -30.01 20.40 -13.56
CA PRO A 316 -29.19 19.53 -14.42
C PRO A 316 -28.46 20.27 -15.55
N GLU A 317 -29.05 21.34 -16.05
CA GLU A 317 -28.46 22.17 -17.10
C GLU A 317 -27.20 22.89 -16.62
N ASP A 318 -27.24 23.42 -15.39
CA ASP A 318 -26.06 24.04 -14.79
C ASP A 318 -24.96 23.01 -14.52
N LEU A 319 -25.32 21.79 -14.10
CA LEU A 319 -24.35 20.71 -13.96
C LEU A 319 -23.70 20.36 -15.29
N ARG A 320 -24.47 20.30 -16.38
CA ARG A 320 -23.95 20.04 -17.73
C ARG A 320 -22.95 21.12 -18.16
N LYS A 321 -23.33 22.41 -18.00
CA LYS A 321 -22.43 23.53 -18.28
C LYS A 321 -21.16 23.49 -17.43
N PHE A 322 -21.33 23.22 -16.14
CA PHE A 322 -20.21 23.13 -15.22
C PHE A 322 -19.22 21.97 -15.60
N LYS A 323 -19.72 20.78 -15.94
CA LYS A 323 -18.89 19.68 -16.46
C LYS A 323 -18.13 20.08 -17.72
N ASN A 324 -18.80 20.69 -18.69
CA ASN A 324 -18.18 21.13 -19.94
C ASN A 324 -17.08 22.19 -19.67
N MET A 325 -17.35 23.12 -18.75
CA MET A 325 -16.38 24.13 -18.34
C MET A 325 -15.14 23.51 -17.71
N LEU A 326 -15.30 22.55 -16.80
CA LEU A 326 -14.17 21.84 -16.20
C LEU A 326 -13.35 21.11 -17.25
N GLN A 327 -14.00 20.36 -18.13
CA GLN A 327 -13.34 19.58 -19.17
C GLN A 327 -12.59 20.46 -20.18
N GLY A 328 -13.15 21.61 -20.53
CA GLY A 328 -12.54 22.52 -21.52
C GLY A 328 -11.50 23.48 -20.97
N GLN A 329 -11.55 23.79 -19.67
CA GLN A 329 -10.75 24.87 -19.10
C GLN A 329 -9.78 24.43 -18.01
N VAL A 330 -9.95 23.25 -17.41
CA VAL A 330 -9.07 22.74 -16.34
C VAL A 330 -8.12 21.69 -16.89
N ARG A 331 -6.83 21.88 -16.62
CA ARG A 331 -5.79 20.98 -17.16
C ARG A 331 -5.85 19.60 -16.50
N GLY A 332 -5.56 18.57 -17.28
CA GLY A 332 -5.45 17.21 -16.80
C GLY A 332 -6.78 16.50 -16.57
N VAL A 333 -7.92 17.14 -16.83
CA VAL A 333 -9.24 16.49 -16.80
C VAL A 333 -9.41 15.63 -18.05
N GLU A 334 -9.38 14.31 -17.88
CA GLU A 334 -9.54 13.33 -18.98
C GLU A 334 -10.98 12.87 -19.11
N GLY A 335 -11.72 12.77 -17.99
CA GLY A 335 -13.10 12.36 -17.96
C GLY A 335 -13.86 12.89 -16.74
N ILE A 336 -15.18 13.06 -16.87
CA ILE A 336 -16.05 13.47 -15.77
C ILE A 336 -17.27 12.55 -15.72
N TYR A 337 -17.45 11.87 -14.59
CA TYR A 337 -18.53 10.92 -14.35
C TYR A 337 -19.49 11.47 -13.30
N GLU A 338 -20.76 11.57 -13.65
CA GLU A 338 -21.81 11.94 -12.70
C GLU A 338 -22.19 10.74 -11.84
N ARG A 339 -22.19 10.91 -10.52
CA ARG A 339 -22.59 9.86 -9.57
C ARG A 339 -23.97 10.11 -8.98
N SER A 340 -24.27 11.35 -8.69
CA SER A 340 -25.60 11.75 -8.25
C SER A 340 -25.81 13.25 -8.41
N PHE A 341 -27.07 13.65 -8.61
CA PHE A 341 -27.54 15.03 -8.49
C PHE A 341 -28.81 15.03 -7.66
N THR A 342 -28.79 15.67 -6.50
CA THR A 342 -29.95 15.70 -5.58
C THR A 342 -30.06 17.08 -4.97
N GLY A 343 -31.20 17.70 -5.12
CA GLY A 343 -31.38 19.10 -4.72
C GLY A 343 -30.41 19.97 -5.52
N ASN A 344 -29.63 20.80 -4.82
CA ASN A 344 -28.65 21.69 -5.44
C ASN A 344 -27.20 21.15 -5.32
N VAL A 345 -27.03 19.84 -5.08
CA VAL A 345 -25.75 19.20 -4.86
C VAL A 345 -25.50 18.11 -5.90
N ALA A 346 -24.40 18.23 -6.63
CA ALA A 346 -23.90 17.18 -7.50
C ALA A 346 -22.69 16.49 -6.88
N LYS A 347 -22.60 15.17 -7.07
CA LYS A 347 -21.38 14.40 -6.85
C LYS A 347 -20.88 13.92 -8.19
N ILE A 348 -19.70 14.37 -8.57
CA ILE A 348 -19.03 13.95 -9.80
C ILE A 348 -17.68 13.35 -9.46
N GLU A 349 -17.20 12.45 -10.29
CA GLU A 349 -15.84 11.93 -10.24
C GLU A 349 -15.09 12.38 -11.49
N ILE A 350 -13.88 12.86 -11.30
CA ILE A 350 -13.04 13.40 -12.36
C ILE A 350 -11.82 12.51 -12.52
N ASP A 351 -11.63 11.95 -13.71
CA ASP A 351 -10.39 11.36 -14.14
C ASP A 351 -9.37 12.47 -14.39
N LEU A 352 -8.36 12.59 -13.54
CA LEU A 352 -7.42 13.70 -13.52
C LEU A 352 -5.98 13.22 -13.68
N LYS A 353 -5.24 13.76 -14.64
CA LYS A 353 -3.77 13.72 -14.63
C LYS A 353 -3.23 14.74 -13.63
N GLY A 354 -3.08 14.32 -12.38
CA GLY A 354 -2.65 15.19 -11.27
C GLY A 354 -3.23 14.76 -9.93
N SER A 355 -3.15 15.63 -8.93
CA SER A 355 -3.69 15.42 -7.60
C SER A 355 -4.94 16.25 -7.35
N ALA A 356 -5.77 15.87 -6.35
CA ALA A 356 -6.89 16.67 -5.90
C ALA A 356 -6.45 18.08 -5.48
N GLN A 357 -5.27 18.20 -4.85
CA GLN A 357 -4.72 19.49 -4.47
C GLN A 357 -4.43 20.37 -5.69
N SER A 358 -3.79 19.82 -6.73
CA SER A 358 -3.51 20.59 -7.96
C SER A 358 -4.79 21.04 -8.68
N LEU A 359 -5.81 20.18 -8.69
CA LEU A 359 -7.13 20.51 -9.24
C LEU A 359 -7.82 21.61 -8.43
N SER A 360 -7.79 21.49 -7.10
CA SER A 360 -8.34 22.48 -6.18
C SER A 360 -7.68 23.86 -6.35
N ASP A 361 -6.35 23.88 -6.42
CA ASP A 361 -5.57 25.11 -6.64
C ASP A 361 -5.87 25.75 -7.98
N GLU A 362 -6.03 24.95 -9.05
CA GLU A 362 -6.35 25.46 -10.37
C GLU A 362 -7.78 26.01 -10.42
N ILE A 363 -8.75 25.30 -9.85
CA ILE A 363 -10.14 25.76 -9.76
C ILE A 363 -10.22 27.04 -8.93
N GLY A 364 -9.52 27.11 -7.80
CA GLY A 364 -9.55 28.26 -6.89
C GLY A 364 -8.93 29.55 -7.47
N ARG A 365 -7.94 29.40 -8.38
CA ARG A 365 -7.26 30.54 -9.01
C ARG A 365 -7.95 31.01 -10.30
N LYS A 366 -8.75 30.18 -10.90
CA LYS A 366 -9.32 30.45 -12.24
C LYS A 366 -10.60 31.26 -12.14
N ASN A 367 -10.71 32.29 -12.97
CA ASN A 367 -11.94 33.05 -13.11
C ASN A 367 -12.76 32.51 -14.28
N PHE A 368 -13.75 31.69 -13.97
CA PHE A 368 -14.65 31.14 -15.00
C PHE A 368 -15.70 32.17 -15.40
N LYS A 369 -16.04 32.20 -16.70
CA LYS A 369 -17.02 33.17 -17.26
C LYS A 369 -18.44 32.90 -16.78
N GLU A 370 -18.83 31.64 -16.72
CA GLU A 370 -20.20 31.21 -16.45
C GLU A 370 -20.53 31.00 -14.98
N PHE A 371 -19.49 30.74 -14.17
CA PHE A 371 -19.65 30.40 -12.74
C PHE A 371 -18.64 31.13 -11.87
N ALA A 372 -19.06 31.53 -10.69
CA ALA A 372 -18.19 31.83 -9.58
C ALA A 372 -17.99 30.54 -8.78
N VAL A 373 -16.73 30.11 -8.64
CA VAL A 373 -16.40 28.87 -7.93
C VAL A 373 -15.57 29.18 -6.70
N LYS A 374 -15.99 28.66 -5.54
CA LYS A 374 -15.28 28.76 -4.27
C LYS A 374 -14.99 27.37 -3.75
N VAL A 375 -13.71 27.05 -3.54
CA VAL A 375 -13.31 25.81 -2.86
C VAL A 375 -13.63 25.93 -1.38
N LEU A 376 -14.33 24.96 -0.81
CA LEU A 376 -14.72 24.89 0.60
C LEU A 376 -13.76 23.99 1.36
N SER A 377 -13.42 22.83 0.82
CA SER A 377 -12.47 21.89 1.42
C SER A 377 -11.80 21.06 0.34
N THR A 378 -10.58 20.60 0.66
CA THR A 378 -9.83 19.66 -0.18
C THR A 378 -9.22 18.60 0.71
N THR A 379 -9.45 17.35 0.38
CA THR A 379 -8.75 16.19 0.91
C THR A 379 -7.85 15.61 -0.17
N TRP A 380 -7.18 14.53 0.09
CA TRP A 380 -6.26 13.95 -0.89
C TRP A 380 -6.92 13.43 -2.17
N ASN A 381 -8.23 13.11 -2.17
CA ASN A 381 -8.97 12.72 -3.38
C ASN A 381 -10.41 13.26 -3.46
N THR A 382 -10.81 14.14 -2.54
CA THR A 382 -12.13 14.78 -2.57
C THR A 382 -12.00 16.30 -2.46
N ILE A 383 -12.75 17.01 -3.30
CA ILE A 383 -12.85 18.47 -3.28
C ILE A 383 -14.31 18.85 -3.08
N GLU A 384 -14.58 19.71 -2.13
CA GLU A 384 -15.91 20.32 -1.98
C GLU A 384 -15.87 21.77 -2.44
N ILE A 385 -16.78 22.12 -3.32
CA ILE A 385 -16.88 23.47 -3.90
C ILE A 385 -18.29 24.00 -3.81
N ASN A 386 -18.39 25.32 -3.75
CA ASN A 386 -19.64 26.04 -3.95
C ASN A 386 -19.60 26.79 -5.28
N VAL A 387 -20.65 26.64 -6.08
CA VAL A 387 -20.75 27.20 -7.42
C VAL A 387 -21.95 28.11 -7.47
N THR A 388 -21.78 29.30 -8.02
CA THR A 388 -22.86 30.26 -8.25
C THR A 388 -22.84 30.65 -9.73
N PRO A 389 -23.92 30.42 -10.51
CA PRO A 389 -24.03 30.93 -11.85
C PRO A 389 -23.91 32.47 -11.89
N LYS A 390 -23.22 32.99 -12.93
CA LYS A 390 -23.03 34.43 -13.12
C LYS A 390 -24.05 34.99 -14.07
#